data_fe3142122bd53764286b8c82e2b4d88b
#
_entry.id   fe3142122bd53764286b8c82e2b4d88b
#
_cell.length_a   1.000
_cell.length_b   1.000
_cell.length_c   1.000
_cell.angle_alpha   90.00
_cell.angle_beta   90.00
_cell.angle_gamma   90.00
#
_symmetry.space_group_name_H-M   'P 1'
#
loop_
_entity.id
_entity.type
_entity.pdbx_description
1 polymer ?
#
loop_
_entity_poly.entity_id
_entity_poly.type
_entity_poly.pdbx_seq_one_letter_code
_entity_poly.pdbx_strand_id
1 'polypeptide(L)'
;IKAAESFLQEDFLLMYCDNYCPIDFEKLQQDYDTNNASVQITAYVNKDHYTKNNLRLDGNDCVRCYDKKRVQENLNAVDIGYAIISKQVIEQIPDTNCNFEAEMYPKLVNSGKLFATLTEHRYYSIGSWERIELTKQFFSGIKTIFLDRDGTLNVKPPRAHYIESVEAFVW
;
A
#
# COMPACT_ATOMS: atom_id res chain seq x y z
N ILE A 1 2.77 13.23 1.44
CA ILE A 1 1.32 13.04 1.71
C ILE A 1 0.71 14.38 2.15
N LYS A 2 1.22 15.05 3.19
CA LYS A 2 0.67 16.32 3.74
C LYS A 2 0.39 17.37 2.65
N ALA A 3 1.33 17.59 1.72
CA ALA A 3 1.16 18.55 0.62
C ALA A 3 0.00 18.22 -0.35
N ALA A 4 -0.50 17.01 -0.34
CA ALA A 4 -1.64 16.59 -1.17
C ALA A 4 -2.98 16.62 -0.42
N GLU A 5 -3.01 17.05 0.84
CA GLU A 5 -4.17 16.97 1.73
C GLU A 5 -5.45 17.55 1.13
N SER A 6 -5.36 18.69 0.43
CA SER A 6 -6.52 19.33 -0.20
C SER A 6 -7.13 18.56 -1.36
N PHE A 7 -6.41 17.56 -1.90
CA PHE A 7 -6.86 16.71 -3.00
C PHE A 7 -7.36 15.34 -2.53
N LEU A 8 -7.16 15.01 -1.23
CA LEU A 8 -7.52 13.73 -0.67
C LEU A 8 -8.97 13.73 -0.19
N GLN A 9 -9.64 12.60 -0.37
CA GLN A 9 -10.95 12.32 0.22
C GLN A 9 -10.80 11.98 1.71
N GLU A 10 -11.93 11.81 2.43
CA GLU A 10 -11.94 11.49 3.86
C GLU A 10 -11.16 10.20 4.17
N ASP A 11 -11.27 9.20 3.29
CA ASP A 11 -10.45 8.01 3.29
C ASP A 11 -9.80 7.85 1.92
N PHE A 12 -8.56 7.42 1.88
CA PHE A 12 -7.83 7.26 0.63
C PHE A 12 -6.88 6.07 0.66
N LEU A 13 -6.61 5.50 -0.51
CA LEU A 13 -5.64 4.44 -0.69
C LEU A 13 -4.24 5.03 -0.95
N LEU A 14 -3.28 4.69 -0.09
CA LEU A 14 -1.87 4.93 -0.31
C LEU A 14 -1.21 3.67 -0.85
N MET A 15 -0.46 3.78 -1.93
CA MET A 15 0.30 2.68 -2.52
C MET A 15 1.73 3.12 -2.80
N TYR A 16 2.71 2.31 -2.37
CA TYR A 16 4.09 2.48 -2.81
C TYR A 16 4.26 1.89 -4.20
N CYS A 17 4.71 2.71 -5.16
CA CYS A 17 4.74 2.37 -6.58
C CYS A 17 5.90 1.45 -7.00
N ASP A 18 6.82 1.14 -6.10
CA ASP A 18 7.95 0.25 -6.32
C ASP A 18 7.69 -1.21 -5.88
N ASN A 19 6.49 -1.50 -5.40
CA ASN A 19 6.05 -2.83 -4.99
C ASN A 19 4.85 -3.29 -5.83
N TYR A 20 4.86 -4.54 -6.23
CA TYR A 20 3.71 -5.25 -6.77
C TYR A 20 3.27 -6.35 -5.81
N CYS A 21 2.03 -6.33 -5.43
CA CYS A 21 1.37 -7.42 -4.72
C CYS A 21 -0.09 -7.48 -5.16
N PRO A 22 -0.56 -8.62 -5.66
CA PRO A 22 -1.99 -8.82 -5.89
C PRO A 22 -2.68 -8.91 -4.54
N ILE A 23 -3.46 -7.92 -4.20
CA ILE A 23 -4.24 -7.88 -2.97
C ILE A 23 -5.73 -7.83 -3.31
N ASP A 24 -6.53 -8.29 -2.37
CA ASP A 24 -7.97 -8.15 -2.39
C ASP A 24 -8.34 -6.78 -1.80
N PHE A 25 -8.63 -5.81 -2.67
CA PHE A 25 -8.99 -4.45 -2.26
C PHE A 25 -10.36 -4.39 -1.56
N GLU A 26 -11.29 -5.29 -1.93
CA GLU A 26 -12.61 -5.36 -1.28
C GLU A 26 -12.44 -5.82 0.16
N LYS A 27 -11.62 -6.85 0.38
CA LYS A 27 -11.28 -7.31 1.72
C LYS A 27 -10.57 -6.22 2.52
N LEU A 28 -9.61 -5.51 1.94
CA LEU A 28 -8.91 -4.40 2.60
C LEU A 28 -9.88 -3.33 3.08
N GLN A 29 -10.87 -2.97 2.25
CA GLN A 29 -11.92 -2.00 2.61
C GLN A 29 -12.83 -2.54 3.71
N GLN A 30 -13.29 -3.79 3.60
CA GLN A 30 -14.14 -4.43 4.62
C GLN A 30 -13.45 -4.51 5.98
N ASP A 31 -12.16 -4.87 6.00
CA ASP A 31 -11.38 -4.93 7.22
C ASP A 31 -11.20 -3.52 7.83
N TYR A 32 -10.97 -2.50 7.01
CA TYR A 32 -10.88 -1.10 7.44
C TYR A 32 -12.16 -0.64 8.15
N ASP A 33 -13.30 -0.88 7.53
CA ASP A 33 -14.61 -0.50 8.07
C ASP A 33 -14.94 -1.27 9.36
N THR A 34 -14.67 -2.59 9.36
CA THR A 34 -14.95 -3.47 10.49
C THR A 34 -14.10 -3.14 11.71
N ASN A 35 -12.81 -2.83 11.51
CA ASN A 35 -11.88 -2.53 12.59
C ASN A 35 -12.03 -1.10 13.12
N ASN A 36 -12.80 -0.25 12.45
CA ASN A 36 -12.85 1.19 12.74
C ASN A 36 -11.43 1.76 12.86
N ALA A 37 -10.59 1.37 11.90
CA ALA A 37 -9.18 1.72 11.87
C ALA A 37 -8.98 3.18 11.42
N SER A 38 -7.93 3.84 11.89
CA SER A 38 -7.46 5.07 11.26
C SER A 38 -6.51 4.79 10.10
N VAL A 39 -5.83 3.63 10.16
CA VAL A 39 -5.01 3.10 9.08
C VAL A 39 -5.16 1.59 9.03
N GLN A 40 -5.51 1.05 7.87
CA GLN A 40 -5.54 -0.38 7.56
C GLN A 40 -4.44 -0.66 6.54
N ILE A 41 -3.37 -1.31 6.95
CA ILE A 41 -2.26 -1.69 6.08
C ILE A 41 -2.47 -3.07 5.48
N THR A 42 -1.71 -3.40 4.44
CA THR A 42 -1.57 -4.78 3.97
C THR A 42 -0.31 -5.40 4.53
N ALA A 43 -0.42 -6.61 5.05
CA ALA A 43 0.69 -7.32 5.66
C ALA A 43 0.86 -8.73 5.08
N TYR A 44 2.08 -9.03 4.66
CA TYR A 44 2.48 -10.36 4.20
C TYR A 44 2.85 -11.24 5.38
N VAL A 45 2.23 -12.42 5.48
CA VAL A 45 2.48 -13.37 6.59
C VAL A 45 3.86 -14.03 6.56
N ASN A 46 4.62 -13.89 5.47
CA ASN A 46 6.03 -14.25 5.34
C ASN A 46 6.38 -15.69 5.76
N LYS A 47 5.49 -16.64 5.46
CA LYS A 47 5.68 -18.06 5.79
C LYS A 47 6.94 -18.66 5.14
N ASP A 48 7.35 -18.13 4.01
CA ASP A 48 8.53 -18.55 3.25
C ASP A 48 9.82 -17.84 3.66
N HIS A 49 9.77 -16.99 4.70
CA HIS A 49 10.92 -16.21 5.18
C HIS A 49 11.61 -15.37 4.08
N TYR A 50 10.83 -14.88 3.12
CA TYR A 50 11.33 -14.10 1.98
C TYR A 50 12.09 -12.84 2.41
N THR A 51 11.73 -12.25 3.53
CA THR A 51 12.38 -11.08 4.12
C THR A 51 12.26 -11.11 5.63
N LYS A 52 12.92 -10.18 6.32
CA LYS A 52 12.72 -10.00 7.76
C LYS A 52 11.36 -9.34 8.03
N ASN A 53 10.66 -9.82 9.04
CA ASN A 53 9.44 -9.18 9.53
C ASN A 53 9.69 -7.78 10.09
N ASN A 54 8.69 -6.91 10.05
CA ASN A 54 8.73 -5.56 10.64
C ASN A 54 7.47 -5.22 11.42
N LEU A 55 6.51 -6.15 11.49
CA LEU A 55 5.26 -6.01 12.22
C LEU A 55 5.13 -7.11 13.27
N ARG A 56 4.52 -6.76 14.40
CA ARG A 56 3.92 -7.72 15.33
C ARG A 56 2.43 -7.45 15.40
N LEU A 57 1.66 -8.44 14.97
CA LEU A 57 0.22 -8.46 15.00
C LEU A 57 -0.27 -9.33 16.15
N ASP A 58 -1.40 -8.96 16.74
CA ASP A 58 -2.13 -9.83 17.67
C ASP A 58 -3.15 -10.72 16.94
N GLY A 59 -3.94 -11.52 17.69
CA GLY A 59 -4.93 -12.43 17.13
C GLY A 59 -6.12 -11.77 16.45
N ASN A 60 -6.24 -10.44 16.51
CA ASN A 60 -7.27 -9.65 15.84
C ASN A 60 -6.69 -8.76 14.72
N ASP A 61 -5.50 -9.08 14.24
CA ASP A 61 -4.77 -8.35 13.21
C ASP A 61 -4.48 -6.87 13.56
N CYS A 62 -4.60 -6.51 14.84
CA CYS A 62 -4.17 -5.21 15.32
C CYS A 62 -2.64 -5.16 15.42
N VAL A 63 -2.04 -4.12 14.87
CA VAL A 63 -0.58 -3.93 14.92
C VAL A 63 -0.17 -3.49 16.33
N ARG A 64 0.63 -4.33 17.00
CA ARG A 64 1.18 -4.08 18.34
C ARG A 64 2.62 -3.59 18.34
N CYS A 65 3.31 -3.72 17.22
CA CYS A 65 4.63 -3.18 17.01
C CYS A 65 4.89 -2.96 15.52
N TYR A 66 5.45 -1.82 15.19
CA TYR A 66 6.07 -1.53 13.89
C TYR A 66 7.55 -1.25 14.12
N ASP A 67 8.42 -2.05 13.54
CA ASP A 67 9.87 -1.88 13.65
C ASP A 67 10.52 -1.77 12.26
N LYS A 68 10.72 -0.54 11.83
CA LYS A 68 11.38 -0.26 10.53
C LYS A 68 12.79 -0.83 10.45
N LYS A 69 13.50 -0.96 11.58
CA LYS A 69 14.86 -1.52 11.64
C LYS A 69 14.88 -3.05 11.64
N ARG A 70 13.73 -3.69 11.91
CA ARG A 70 13.57 -5.15 11.90
C ARG A 70 14.51 -5.88 12.88
N VAL A 71 14.70 -5.31 14.05
CA VAL A 71 15.58 -5.83 15.11
C VAL A 71 14.83 -6.36 16.32
N GLN A 72 13.57 -5.98 16.48
CA GLN A 72 12.74 -6.46 17.58
C GLN A 72 12.42 -7.95 17.46
N GLU A 73 12.24 -8.59 18.60
CA GLU A 73 11.83 -9.98 18.67
C GLU A 73 10.33 -10.16 18.43
N ASN A 74 9.93 -11.38 18.07
CA ASN A 74 8.52 -11.78 17.89
C ASN A 74 7.75 -10.97 16.84
N LEU A 75 8.44 -10.42 15.84
CA LEU A 75 7.80 -9.87 14.67
C LEU A 75 7.27 -11.02 13.80
N ASN A 76 6.03 -10.93 13.32
CA ASN A 76 5.33 -12.04 12.67
C ASN A 76 4.77 -11.73 11.27
N ALA A 77 4.91 -10.50 10.78
CA ALA A 77 4.44 -10.11 9.45
C ALA A 77 5.31 -8.99 8.84
N VAL A 78 5.07 -8.70 7.57
CA VAL A 78 5.78 -7.67 6.79
C VAL A 78 4.78 -6.68 6.21
N ASP A 79 4.92 -5.39 6.53
CA ASP A 79 4.23 -4.31 5.83
C ASP A 79 4.69 -4.26 4.37
N ILE A 80 3.74 -4.26 3.45
CA ILE A 80 4.00 -4.28 2.01
C ILE A 80 3.63 -2.98 1.29
N GLY A 81 3.23 -1.96 2.05
CA GLY A 81 3.15 -0.59 1.56
C GLY A 81 1.86 -0.22 0.82
N TYR A 82 0.76 -0.96 1.01
CA TYR A 82 -0.57 -0.54 0.56
C TYR A 82 -1.45 -0.34 1.80
N ALA A 83 -2.10 0.81 1.90
CA ALA A 83 -2.89 1.15 3.08
C ALA A 83 -4.10 2.02 2.74
N ILE A 84 -5.23 1.76 3.39
CA ILE A 84 -6.32 2.74 3.50
C ILE A 84 -6.02 3.62 4.71
N ILE A 85 -6.09 4.92 4.51
CA ILE A 85 -5.74 5.93 5.52
C ILE A 85 -6.88 6.92 5.64
N SER A 86 -7.34 7.15 6.88
CA SER A 86 -8.25 8.26 7.18
C SER A 86 -7.50 9.60 7.06
N LYS A 87 -8.13 10.57 6.42
CA LYS A 87 -7.59 11.93 6.26
C LYS A 87 -7.21 12.60 7.58
N GLN A 88 -7.91 12.28 8.66
CA GLN A 88 -7.60 12.76 10.01
C GLN A 88 -6.18 12.42 10.47
N VAL A 89 -5.58 11.36 9.94
CA VAL A 89 -4.18 11.01 10.20
C VAL A 89 -3.22 12.03 9.60
N ILE A 90 -3.60 12.66 8.49
CA ILE A 90 -2.80 13.67 7.80
C ILE A 90 -2.63 14.94 8.65
N GLU A 91 -3.65 15.31 9.40
CA GLU A 91 -3.62 16.47 10.31
C GLU A 91 -2.54 16.34 11.39
N GLN A 92 -2.24 15.09 11.78
CA GLN A 92 -1.25 14.76 12.81
C GLN A 92 0.19 14.67 12.27
N ILE A 93 0.38 14.76 10.95
CA ILE A 93 1.70 14.76 10.33
C ILE A 93 2.37 16.11 10.59
N PRO A 94 3.61 16.15 11.10
CA PRO A 94 4.35 17.39 11.26
C PRO A 94 4.51 18.14 9.93
N ASP A 95 4.58 19.47 10.01
CA ASP A 95 4.84 20.32 8.82
C ASP A 95 6.28 20.22 8.31
N THR A 96 7.15 19.54 9.05
CA THR A 96 8.52 19.26 8.65
C THR A 96 8.61 17.98 7.81
N ASN A 97 9.62 17.90 6.94
CA ASN A 97 9.85 16.69 6.16
C ASN A 97 10.14 15.50 7.10
N CYS A 98 9.28 14.50 7.09
CA CYS A 98 9.39 13.30 7.92
C CYS A 98 9.06 12.04 7.12
N ASN A 99 9.51 10.90 7.62
CA ASN A 99 9.07 9.61 7.09
C ASN A 99 7.72 9.26 7.72
N PHE A 100 6.68 9.13 6.90
CA PHE A 100 5.30 8.89 7.35
C PHE A 100 5.19 7.66 8.26
N GLU A 101 5.71 6.53 7.84
CA GLU A 101 5.62 5.28 8.62
C GLU A 101 6.35 5.41 9.97
N ALA A 102 7.58 5.95 9.95
CA ALA A 102 8.37 6.09 11.16
C ALA A 102 7.76 7.07 12.16
N GLU A 103 7.05 8.09 11.68
CA GLU A 103 6.42 9.11 12.53
C GLU A 103 5.02 8.70 12.98
N MET A 104 4.19 8.18 12.08
CA MET A 104 2.76 7.97 12.35
C MET A 104 2.43 6.58 12.88
N TYR A 105 3.10 5.51 12.38
CA TYR A 105 2.74 4.16 12.80
C TYR A 105 2.95 3.92 14.30
N PRO A 106 4.01 4.40 14.96
CA PRO A 106 4.12 4.27 16.43
C PRO A 106 2.97 4.94 17.19
N LYS A 107 2.50 6.11 16.72
CA LYS A 107 1.36 6.81 17.35
C LYS A 107 0.07 6.00 17.17
N LEU A 108 -0.16 5.46 15.99
CA LEU A 108 -1.33 4.64 15.66
C LEU A 108 -1.32 3.29 16.41
N VAL A 109 -0.14 2.68 16.56
CA VAL A 109 0.04 1.48 17.40
C VAL A 109 -0.34 1.77 18.85
N ASN A 110 0.15 2.87 19.41
CA ASN A 110 -0.13 3.26 20.78
C ASN A 110 -1.62 3.58 21.03
N SER A 111 -2.31 4.10 20.03
CA SER A 111 -3.76 4.37 20.09
C SER A 111 -4.62 3.18 19.70
N GLY A 112 -4.05 2.05 19.28
CA GLY A 112 -4.78 0.88 18.81
C GLY A 112 -5.59 1.12 17.54
N LYS A 113 -5.11 2.01 16.65
CA LYS A 113 -5.80 2.43 15.43
C LYS A 113 -5.08 2.01 14.14
N LEU A 114 -4.03 1.18 14.25
CA LEU A 114 -3.34 0.55 13.14
C LEU A 114 -3.68 -0.93 13.10
N PHE A 115 -4.28 -1.36 11.98
CA PHE A 115 -4.65 -2.76 11.75
C PHE A 115 -4.06 -3.24 10.42
N ALA A 116 -4.06 -4.55 10.21
CA ALA A 116 -3.52 -5.17 9.01
C ALA A 116 -4.53 -6.11 8.34
N THR A 117 -4.62 -6.04 7.01
CA THR A 117 -5.23 -7.09 6.18
C THR A 117 -4.12 -8.03 5.75
N LEU A 118 -4.24 -9.31 6.12
CA LEU A 118 -3.22 -10.31 5.84
C LEU A 118 -3.33 -10.84 4.42
N THR A 119 -2.17 -11.02 3.79
CA THR A 119 -2.03 -11.75 2.52
C THR A 119 -0.93 -12.81 2.63
N GLU A 120 -1.17 -13.96 2.01
CA GLU A 120 -0.16 -15.02 1.85
C GLU A 120 0.65 -14.85 0.56
N HIS A 121 0.21 -13.97 -0.32
CA HIS A 121 0.91 -13.71 -1.58
C HIS A 121 2.16 -12.87 -1.34
N ARG A 122 3.31 -13.38 -1.82
CA ARG A 122 4.57 -12.63 -1.79
C ARG A 122 4.45 -11.34 -2.59
N TYR A 123 5.09 -10.29 -2.11
CA TYR A 123 5.26 -9.06 -2.88
C TYR A 123 6.53 -9.10 -3.74
N TYR A 124 6.55 -8.32 -4.81
CA TYR A 124 7.66 -8.18 -5.74
C TYR A 124 8.01 -6.69 -5.86
N SER A 125 9.29 -6.36 -5.66
CA SER A 125 9.72 -4.96 -5.68
C SER A 125 10.87 -4.73 -6.64
N ILE A 126 11.12 -3.46 -6.96
CA ILE A 126 12.23 -3.02 -7.82
C ILE A 126 13.25 -2.16 -7.06
N GLY A 127 13.21 -2.20 -5.73
CA GLY A 127 14.06 -1.39 -4.85
C GLY A 127 15.53 -1.83 -4.76
N SER A 128 15.91 -3.01 -5.30
CA SER A 128 17.31 -3.46 -5.41
C SER A 128 17.50 -4.38 -6.62
N TRP A 129 18.76 -4.56 -7.06
CA TRP A 129 19.06 -5.44 -8.19
C TRP A 129 18.61 -6.89 -7.96
N GLU A 130 18.80 -7.43 -6.76
CA GLU A 130 18.34 -8.78 -6.40
C GLU A 130 16.83 -8.89 -6.48
N ARG A 131 16.10 -7.86 -6.02
CA ARG A 131 14.63 -7.81 -6.10
C ARG A 131 14.14 -7.70 -7.54
N ILE A 132 14.82 -6.93 -8.38
CA ILE A 132 14.51 -6.80 -9.81
C ILE A 132 14.59 -8.17 -10.49
N GLU A 133 15.62 -8.97 -10.22
CA GLU A 133 15.74 -10.31 -10.84
C GLU A 133 14.61 -11.25 -10.40
N LEU A 134 14.24 -11.25 -9.12
CA LEU A 134 13.08 -12.01 -8.64
C LEU A 134 11.75 -11.54 -9.27
N THR A 135 11.60 -10.24 -9.42
CA THR A 135 10.43 -9.61 -10.06
C THR A 135 10.35 -9.98 -11.54
N LYS A 136 11.48 -9.95 -12.27
CA LYS A 136 11.56 -10.42 -13.65
C LYS A 136 11.17 -11.89 -13.78
N GLN A 137 11.70 -12.76 -12.91
CA GLN A 137 11.37 -14.18 -12.93
C GLN A 137 9.87 -14.41 -12.73
N PHE A 138 9.26 -13.71 -11.79
CA PHE A 138 7.82 -13.78 -11.57
C PHE A 138 7.03 -13.36 -12.80
N PHE A 139 7.36 -12.20 -13.38
CA PHE A 139 6.64 -11.68 -14.55
C PHE A 139 7.00 -12.39 -15.86
N SER A 140 8.13 -13.09 -15.95
CA SER A 140 8.50 -13.82 -17.16
C SER A 140 7.52 -14.95 -17.52
N GLY A 141 6.82 -15.50 -16.53
CA GLY A 141 5.74 -16.48 -16.73
C GLY A 141 4.38 -15.86 -17.06
N ILE A 142 4.25 -14.56 -16.96
CA ILE A 142 2.99 -13.83 -17.17
C ILE A 142 3.05 -13.17 -18.55
N LYS A 143 2.10 -13.51 -19.43
CA LYS A 143 1.93 -12.78 -20.68
C LYS A 143 1.40 -11.38 -20.36
N THR A 144 2.26 -10.38 -20.40
CA THR A 144 1.90 -8.98 -20.17
C THR A 144 1.76 -8.25 -21.49
N ILE A 145 0.65 -7.58 -21.70
CA ILE A 145 0.42 -6.70 -22.83
C ILE A 145 0.42 -5.28 -22.28
N PHE A 146 1.34 -4.46 -22.76
CA PHE A 146 1.31 -3.02 -22.53
C PHE A 146 0.49 -2.39 -23.67
N LEU A 147 -0.63 -1.77 -23.31
CA LEU A 147 -1.46 -1.06 -24.27
C LEU A 147 -1.37 0.44 -23.97
N ASP A 148 -1.06 1.21 -25.01
CA ASP A 148 -1.31 2.64 -24.96
C ASP A 148 -2.82 2.87 -24.91
N ARG A 149 -3.26 3.74 -24.03
CA ARG A 149 -4.68 3.98 -23.83
C ARG A 149 -5.24 4.87 -24.96
N ASP A 150 -4.61 6.04 -25.16
CA ASP A 150 -5.17 7.11 -25.99
C ASP A 150 -4.89 6.87 -27.49
N GLY A 151 -5.93 6.45 -28.19
CA GLY A 151 -5.83 6.05 -29.60
C GLY A 151 -5.61 4.56 -29.81
N THR A 152 -5.54 3.76 -28.75
CA THR A 152 -5.45 2.29 -28.80
C THR A 152 -6.66 1.64 -28.17
N LEU A 153 -7.01 2.02 -26.94
CA LEU A 153 -8.20 1.50 -26.22
C LEU A 153 -9.41 2.44 -26.34
N ASN A 154 -9.18 3.70 -26.62
CA ASN A 154 -10.20 4.71 -26.78
C ASN A 154 -9.86 5.64 -27.93
N VAL A 155 -10.84 6.42 -28.37
CA VAL A 155 -10.62 7.47 -29.36
C VAL A 155 -9.60 8.47 -28.82
N LYS A 156 -8.56 8.77 -29.60
CA LYS A 156 -7.50 9.69 -29.19
C LYS A 156 -8.06 11.09 -28.95
N PRO A 157 -7.90 11.66 -27.77
CA PRO A 157 -8.31 13.05 -27.53
C PRO A 157 -7.49 14.04 -28.36
N PRO A 158 -7.96 15.25 -28.59
CA PRO A 158 -7.21 16.31 -29.24
C PRO A 158 -5.87 16.55 -28.56
N ARG A 159 -4.88 17.05 -29.32
CA ARG A 159 -3.53 17.30 -28.79
C ARG A 159 -3.58 18.20 -27.55
N ALA A 160 -2.84 17.84 -26.50
CA ALA A 160 -2.79 18.50 -25.20
C ALA A 160 -4.09 18.41 -24.36
N HIS A 161 -5.02 17.53 -24.72
CA HIS A 161 -6.16 17.18 -23.92
C HIS A 161 -6.03 15.75 -23.37
N TYR A 162 -6.63 15.52 -22.20
CA TYR A 162 -6.64 14.22 -21.53
C TYR A 162 -8.08 13.80 -21.26
N ILE A 163 -8.31 12.50 -21.09
CA ILE A 163 -9.60 11.98 -20.65
C ILE A 163 -9.64 12.11 -19.14
N GLU A 164 -10.52 12.96 -18.64
CA GLU A 164 -10.64 13.34 -17.22
C GLU A 164 -11.86 12.72 -16.53
N SER A 165 -12.76 12.07 -17.29
CA SER A 165 -13.94 11.41 -16.74
C SER A 165 -14.29 10.14 -17.53
N VAL A 166 -15.09 9.26 -16.92
CA VAL A 166 -15.58 8.03 -17.56
C VAL A 166 -16.47 8.35 -18.76
N GLU A 167 -17.26 9.41 -18.69
CA GLU A 167 -18.17 9.84 -19.75
C GLU A 167 -17.42 10.35 -21.00
N ALA A 168 -16.22 10.89 -20.80
CA ALA A 168 -15.35 11.32 -21.89
C ALA A 168 -14.58 10.16 -22.55
N PHE A 169 -14.68 8.94 -22.00
CA PHE A 169 -14.02 7.76 -22.52
C PHE A 169 -14.86 7.16 -23.66
N VAL A 170 -14.37 7.29 -24.89
CA VAL A 170 -15.03 6.75 -26.09
C VAL A 170 -14.22 5.56 -26.61
N TRP A 171 -14.84 4.38 -26.65
CA TRP A 171 -14.25 3.13 -27.15
C TRP A 171 -13.96 3.17 -28.65
#